data_a39eaf215c4666d4816c0c423e64c3fc
#
_entry.id   a39eaf215c4666d4816c0c423e64c3fc
#
_cell.length_a   1.000
_cell.length_b   1.000
_cell.length_c   1.000
_cell.angle_alpha   90.00
_cell.angle_beta   90.00
_cell.angle_gamma   90.00
#
_symmetry.space_group_name_H-M   'P 1'
#
loop_
_entity.id
_entity.type
_entity.pdbx_description
1 polymer ?
#
loop_
_entity_poly.entity_id
_entity_poly.type
_entity_poly.pdbx_seq_one_letter_code
_entity_poly.pdbx_strand_id
1 'polypeptide(L)'
;MPVAHPVITHVIYDMDGLLLDTEPFYTQATQAIVARYGHTFDWSLKSRMIGKKAIDSARILVETLRLPIEPEDYLCERESMLVELFPTAKAMPGARRLTEHLAHHGIPRPWQAVHTGEITN
;
A
#
# COMPACT_ATOMS: atom_id res chain seq x y z
N MET A 1 25.38 4.63 -32.66
CA MET A 1 26.13 4.57 -31.40
C MET A 1 25.32 3.77 -30.39
N PRO A 2 25.84 2.70 -29.86
CA PRO A 2 25.15 2.01 -28.78
C PRO A 2 25.08 2.94 -27.57
N VAL A 3 23.89 3.12 -27.02
CA VAL A 3 23.70 3.86 -25.76
C VAL A 3 24.26 2.98 -24.65
N ALA A 4 25.33 3.44 -24.00
CA ALA A 4 25.88 2.75 -22.85
C ALA A 4 24.86 2.85 -21.69
N HIS A 5 24.20 1.76 -21.37
CA HIS A 5 23.33 1.71 -20.20
C HIS A 5 24.18 1.69 -18.93
N PRO A 6 23.81 2.44 -17.89
CA PRO A 6 24.51 2.36 -16.61
C PRO A 6 24.41 0.95 -16.04
N VAL A 7 25.49 0.49 -15.41
CA VAL A 7 25.51 -0.81 -14.74
C VAL A 7 24.63 -0.73 -13.50
N ILE A 8 23.64 -1.61 -13.43
CA ILE A 8 22.77 -1.70 -12.25
C ILE A 8 23.52 -2.45 -11.14
N THR A 9 23.71 -1.81 -10.02
CA THR A 9 24.46 -2.36 -8.87
C THR A 9 23.56 -2.78 -7.71
N HIS A 10 22.39 -2.14 -7.55
CA HIS A 10 21.45 -2.37 -6.47
C HIS A 10 20.02 -2.30 -6.98
N VAL A 11 19.09 -3.01 -6.29
CA VAL A 11 17.66 -2.93 -6.56
C VAL A 11 16.93 -2.59 -5.27
N ILE A 12 16.09 -1.57 -5.33
CA ILE A 12 15.19 -1.19 -4.23
C ILE A 12 13.78 -1.60 -4.66
N TYR A 13 13.12 -2.41 -3.83
CA TYR A 13 11.77 -2.88 -4.09
C TYR A 13 10.75 -2.03 -3.32
N ASP A 14 9.69 -1.62 -4.00
CA ASP A 14 8.46 -1.24 -3.32
C ASP A 14 7.74 -2.50 -2.81
N MET A 15 7.00 -2.39 -1.71
CA MET A 15 6.38 -3.55 -1.09
C MET A 15 4.87 -3.60 -1.36
N ASP A 16 4.16 -2.53 -1.00
CA ASP A 16 2.71 -2.49 -1.06
C ASP A 16 2.19 -2.48 -2.50
N GLY A 17 1.44 -3.53 -2.86
CA GLY A 17 0.89 -3.68 -4.20
C GLY A 17 1.91 -4.02 -5.28
N LEU A 18 3.19 -4.17 -4.92
CA LEU A 18 4.25 -4.57 -5.84
C LEU A 18 4.76 -5.98 -5.52
N LEU A 19 5.41 -6.16 -4.38
CA LEU A 19 5.87 -7.48 -3.91
C LEU A 19 4.77 -8.25 -3.23
N LEU A 20 3.92 -7.57 -2.47
CA LEU A 20 2.82 -8.14 -1.71
C LEU A 20 1.48 -7.61 -2.22
N ASP A 21 0.49 -8.50 -2.29
CA ASP A 21 -0.88 -8.17 -2.68
C ASP A 21 -1.63 -7.56 -1.48
N THR A 22 -1.34 -6.30 -1.18
CA THR A 22 -1.89 -5.55 -0.04
C THR A 22 -3.04 -4.62 -0.41
N GLU A 23 -3.20 -4.26 -1.68
CA GLU A 23 -4.27 -3.36 -2.14
C GLU A 23 -5.69 -3.79 -1.71
N PRO A 24 -6.07 -5.07 -1.78
CA PRO A 24 -7.39 -5.51 -1.32
C PRO A 24 -7.65 -5.21 0.15
N PHE A 25 -6.62 -5.16 0.98
CA PHE A 25 -6.76 -4.89 2.42
C PHE A 25 -7.22 -3.48 2.70
N TYR A 26 -6.73 -2.50 1.95
CA TYR A 26 -7.18 -1.10 2.06
C TYR A 26 -8.67 -0.97 1.70
N THR A 27 -9.09 -1.63 0.64
CA THR A 27 -10.50 -1.67 0.25
C THR A 27 -11.35 -2.37 1.31
N GLN A 28 -10.90 -3.51 1.81
CA GLN A 28 -11.60 -4.29 2.84
C GLN A 28 -11.76 -3.48 4.14
N ALA A 29 -10.69 -2.86 4.63
CA ALA A 29 -10.72 -2.04 5.83
C ALA A 29 -11.66 -0.84 5.68
N THR A 30 -11.55 -0.11 4.57
CA THR A 30 -12.42 1.04 4.30
C THR A 30 -13.88 0.62 4.18
N GLN A 31 -14.17 -0.45 3.45
CA GLN A 31 -15.55 -0.97 3.32
C GLN A 31 -16.14 -1.38 4.67
N ALA A 32 -15.35 -2.02 5.54
CA ALA A 32 -15.81 -2.41 6.87
C ALA A 32 -16.16 -1.18 7.73
N ILE A 33 -15.38 -0.11 7.63
CA ILE A 33 -15.63 1.13 8.36
C ILE A 33 -16.91 1.81 7.86
N VAL A 34 -17.02 2.05 6.56
CA VAL A 34 -18.16 2.80 6.00
C VAL A 34 -19.47 2.02 6.06
N ALA A 35 -19.40 0.68 6.04
CA ALA A 35 -20.59 -0.18 6.15
C ALA A 35 -21.33 0.02 7.48
N ARG A 36 -20.64 0.35 8.56
CA ARG A 36 -21.26 0.64 9.86
C ARG A 36 -22.15 1.88 9.83
N TYR A 37 -21.92 2.77 8.87
CA TYR A 37 -22.70 4.00 8.65
C TYR A 37 -23.70 3.86 7.50
N GLY A 38 -23.91 2.62 6.97
CA GLY A 38 -24.86 2.34 5.90
C GLY A 38 -24.36 2.70 4.50
N HIS A 39 -23.05 2.90 4.33
CA HIS A 39 -22.45 3.26 3.05
C HIS A 39 -21.70 2.10 2.38
N THR A 40 -21.50 2.23 1.07
CA THR A 40 -20.69 1.33 0.25
C THR A 40 -19.48 2.07 -0.29
N PHE A 41 -18.33 1.43 -0.23
CA PHE A 41 -17.07 1.94 -0.79
C PHE A 41 -16.90 1.40 -2.22
N ASP A 42 -17.27 2.20 -3.20
CA ASP A 42 -17.23 1.83 -4.61
C ASP A 42 -16.02 2.42 -5.34
N TRP A 43 -15.83 2.00 -6.57
CA TRP A 43 -14.74 2.48 -7.42
C TRP A 43 -14.82 3.98 -7.71
N SER A 44 -16.01 4.53 -7.84
CA SER A 44 -16.19 5.95 -8.12
C SER A 44 -15.59 6.83 -7.01
N LEU A 45 -15.74 6.43 -5.75
CA LEU A 45 -15.13 7.10 -4.62
C LEU A 45 -13.64 6.75 -4.50
N LYS A 46 -13.30 5.48 -4.61
CA LYS A 46 -11.92 4.99 -4.53
C LYS A 46 -10.99 5.69 -5.54
N SER A 47 -11.44 5.84 -6.79
CA SER A 47 -10.64 6.48 -7.84
C SER A 47 -10.28 7.93 -7.54
N ARG A 48 -11.09 8.64 -6.76
CA ARG A 48 -10.82 10.01 -6.33
C ARG A 48 -9.81 10.09 -5.20
N MET A 49 -9.59 8.99 -4.50
CA MET A 49 -8.70 8.90 -3.32
C MET A 49 -7.30 8.42 -3.69
N ILE A 50 -7.16 7.61 -4.74
CA ILE A 50 -5.88 7.03 -5.17
C ILE A 50 -4.87 8.13 -5.52
N GLY A 51 -3.61 7.92 -5.09
CA GLY A 51 -2.49 8.81 -5.40
C GLY A 51 -2.43 10.09 -4.57
N LYS A 52 -3.34 10.27 -3.62
CA LYS A 52 -3.35 11.41 -2.70
C LYS A 52 -2.68 11.05 -1.36
N LYS A 53 -2.30 12.08 -0.61
CA LYS A 53 -1.83 11.88 0.77
C LYS A 53 -2.94 11.24 1.61
N ALA A 54 -2.56 10.45 2.60
CA ALA A 54 -3.50 9.70 3.43
C ALA A 54 -4.61 10.60 4.03
N ILE A 55 -4.22 11.75 4.58
CA ILE A 55 -5.19 12.68 5.18
C ILE A 55 -6.15 13.29 4.15
N ASP A 56 -5.68 13.59 2.95
CA ASP A 56 -6.52 14.15 1.88
C ASP A 56 -7.51 13.10 1.37
N SER A 57 -7.06 11.85 1.21
CA SER A 57 -7.93 10.72 0.88
C SER A 57 -8.99 10.49 1.95
N ALA A 58 -8.60 10.53 3.21
CA ALA A 58 -9.52 10.39 4.34
C ALA A 58 -10.57 11.51 4.36
N ARG A 59 -10.16 12.74 4.10
CA ARG A 59 -11.06 13.89 4.00
C ARG A 59 -12.09 13.71 2.89
N ILE A 60 -11.66 13.28 1.71
CA ILE A 60 -12.55 12.99 0.58
C ILE A 60 -13.60 11.95 0.96
N LEU A 61 -13.19 10.86 1.62
CA LEU A 61 -14.09 9.80 2.08
C LEU A 61 -15.15 10.34 3.06
N VAL A 62 -14.68 10.96 4.13
CA VAL A 62 -15.53 11.47 5.21
C VAL A 62 -16.53 12.51 4.70
N GLU A 63 -16.07 13.46 3.88
CA GLU A 63 -16.93 14.51 3.32
C GLU A 63 -17.93 13.96 2.31
N THR A 64 -17.50 13.08 1.39
CA THR A 64 -18.36 12.52 0.36
C THR A 64 -19.48 11.68 0.95
N LEU A 65 -19.18 10.84 1.93
CA LEU A 65 -20.15 9.97 2.61
C LEU A 65 -20.80 10.62 3.82
N ARG A 66 -20.40 11.83 4.17
CA ARG A 66 -20.90 12.56 5.36
C ARG A 66 -20.81 11.71 6.63
N LEU A 67 -19.65 11.09 6.83
CA LEU A 67 -19.42 10.25 8.00
C LEU A 67 -19.34 11.10 9.26
N PRO A 68 -19.93 10.67 10.40
CA PRO A 68 -19.90 11.39 11.67
C PRO A 68 -18.59 11.13 12.45
N ILE A 69 -17.46 11.14 11.75
CA ILE A 69 -16.11 10.94 12.30
C ILE A 69 -15.15 11.92 11.63
N GLU A 70 -14.06 12.21 12.33
CA GLU A 70 -12.98 13.01 11.75
C GLU A 70 -12.10 12.15 10.80
N PRO A 71 -11.48 12.76 9.78
CA PRO A 71 -10.57 12.05 8.89
C PRO A 71 -9.44 11.32 9.62
N GLU A 72 -8.91 11.90 10.68
CA GLU A 72 -7.85 11.33 11.52
C GLU A 72 -8.33 10.08 12.26
N ASP A 73 -9.55 10.06 12.74
CA ASP A 73 -10.14 8.89 13.42
C ASP A 73 -10.32 7.74 12.45
N TYR A 74 -10.79 8.03 11.23
CA TYR A 74 -10.86 7.04 10.16
C TYR A 74 -9.49 6.44 9.85
N LEU A 75 -8.45 7.28 9.71
CA LEU A 75 -7.10 6.79 9.43
C LEU A 75 -6.57 5.90 10.55
N CYS A 76 -6.75 6.30 11.79
CA CYS A 76 -6.32 5.53 12.96
C CYS A 76 -6.97 4.14 12.98
N GLU A 77 -8.27 4.08 12.74
CA GLU A 77 -9.02 2.82 12.71
C GLU A 77 -8.59 1.93 11.51
N ARG A 78 -8.46 2.53 10.33
CA ARG A 78 -7.98 1.81 9.14
C ARG A 78 -6.60 1.20 9.37
N GLU A 79 -5.66 1.98 9.92
CA GLU A 79 -4.30 1.48 10.21
C GLU A 79 -4.31 0.32 11.21
N SER A 80 -5.15 0.37 12.23
CA SER A 80 -5.31 -0.74 13.18
C SER A 80 -5.78 -2.03 12.49
N MET A 81 -6.72 -1.91 11.56
CA MET A 81 -7.19 -3.06 10.77
C MET A 81 -6.11 -3.59 9.82
N LEU A 82 -5.35 -2.69 9.19
CA LEU A 82 -4.27 -3.08 8.28
C LEU A 82 -3.15 -3.83 8.99
N VAL A 83 -2.81 -3.44 10.22
CA VAL A 83 -1.80 -4.17 11.04
C VAL A 83 -2.20 -5.64 11.24
N GLU A 84 -3.49 -5.92 11.37
CA GLU A 84 -3.99 -7.30 11.51
C GLU A 84 -4.02 -8.05 10.17
N LEU A 85 -4.27 -7.34 9.06
CA LEU A 85 -4.41 -7.93 7.73
C LEU A 85 -3.06 -8.17 7.04
N PHE A 86 -2.09 -7.27 7.19
CA PHE A 86 -0.81 -7.36 6.49
C PHE A 86 -0.05 -8.68 6.68
N PRO A 87 0.00 -9.30 7.87
CA PRO A 87 0.65 -10.60 8.03
C PRO A 87 0.05 -11.73 7.18
N THR A 88 -1.17 -11.54 6.67
CA THR A 88 -1.85 -12.51 5.79
C THR A 88 -1.58 -12.24 4.29
N ALA A 89 -0.80 -11.22 3.97
CA ALA A 89 -0.52 -10.83 2.59
C ALA A 89 0.21 -11.94 1.82
N LYS A 90 -0.21 -12.13 0.57
CA LYS A 90 0.44 -13.06 -0.36
C LYS A 90 1.39 -12.29 -1.28
N ALA A 91 2.46 -12.98 -1.71
CA ALA A 91 3.35 -12.42 -2.72
C ALA A 91 2.60 -12.24 -4.06
N MET A 92 2.90 -11.14 -4.73
CA MET A 92 2.44 -10.94 -6.11
C MET A 92 3.04 -11.99 -7.04
N PRO A 93 2.33 -12.38 -8.11
CA PRO A 93 2.85 -13.33 -9.10
C PRO A 93 4.22 -12.88 -9.64
N GLY A 94 5.21 -13.77 -9.56
CA GLY A 94 6.58 -13.51 -10.02
C GLY A 94 7.48 -12.75 -9.05
N ALA A 95 6.96 -12.17 -7.98
CA ALA A 95 7.75 -11.40 -7.00
C ALA A 95 8.86 -12.25 -6.38
N ARG A 96 8.52 -13.44 -5.90
CA ARG A 96 9.49 -14.36 -5.32
C ARG A 96 10.55 -14.80 -6.33
N ARG A 97 10.13 -15.17 -7.53
CA ARG A 97 11.05 -15.58 -8.62
C ARG A 97 12.03 -14.46 -8.95
N LEU A 98 11.58 -13.22 -9.07
CA LEU A 98 12.44 -12.08 -9.37
C LEU A 98 13.44 -11.82 -8.25
N THR A 99 12.99 -11.78 -7.00
CA THR A 99 13.85 -11.48 -5.85
C THR A 99 14.89 -12.57 -5.61
N GLU A 100 14.52 -13.83 -5.77
CA GLU A 100 15.44 -14.96 -5.70
C GLU A 100 16.46 -14.92 -6.83
N HIS A 101 16.03 -14.65 -8.07
CA HIS A 101 16.91 -14.53 -9.22
C HIS A 101 17.98 -13.46 -9.03
N LEU A 102 17.59 -12.27 -8.62
CA LEU A 102 18.53 -11.17 -8.39
C LEU A 102 19.48 -11.46 -7.21
N ALA A 103 18.98 -12.11 -6.15
CA ALA A 103 19.82 -12.53 -5.03
C ALA A 103 20.88 -13.57 -5.46
N HIS A 104 20.52 -14.54 -6.29
CA HIS A 104 21.45 -15.54 -6.84
C HIS A 104 22.55 -14.90 -7.70
N HIS A 105 22.27 -13.77 -8.35
CA HIS A 105 23.24 -13.01 -9.13
C HIS A 105 24.02 -11.98 -8.30
N GLY A 106 23.93 -12.04 -6.98
CA GLY A 106 24.68 -11.17 -6.07
C GLY A 106 24.26 -9.70 -6.11
N ILE A 107 23.05 -9.40 -6.58
CA ILE A 107 22.52 -8.03 -6.57
C ILE A 107 22.05 -7.68 -5.15
N PRO A 108 22.67 -6.69 -4.48
CA PRO A 108 22.24 -6.24 -3.16
C PRO A 108 20.81 -5.72 -3.16
N ARG A 109 20.08 -6.03 -2.10
CA ARG A 109 18.69 -5.61 -1.88
C ARG A 109 18.56 -4.98 -0.49
N PRO A 110 18.82 -3.67 -0.35
CA PRO A 110 18.50 -3.01 0.89
C PRO A 110 16.98 -3.01 1.08
N TRP A 111 16.51 -3.52 2.20
CA TRP A 111 15.11 -3.45 2.57
C TRP A 111 14.81 -2.05 3.09
N GLN A 112 14.01 -1.30 2.37
CA GLN A 112 13.36 -0.12 2.90
C GLN A 112 11.89 -0.44 3.13
N ALA A 113 11.50 -0.56 4.38
CA ALA A 113 10.08 -0.53 4.74
C ALA A 113 9.60 0.92 4.64
N VAL A 114 8.93 1.28 3.57
CA VAL A 114 8.42 2.63 3.33
C VAL A 114 7.18 2.94 4.17
N HIS A 115 6.76 2.02 5.05
CA HIS A 115 5.44 2.13 5.69
C HIS A 115 5.41 2.91 7.01
N THR A 116 6.55 3.19 7.66
CA THR A 116 6.56 3.87 8.97
C THR A 116 7.61 4.98 9.12
N GLY A 117 8.31 5.33 8.06
CA GLY A 117 9.40 6.31 8.17
C GLY A 117 10.61 5.82 8.99
N GLU A 118 10.66 4.56 9.37
CA GLU A 118 11.81 3.97 10.04
C GLU A 118 12.63 3.14 9.05
N ILE A 119 13.87 3.57 8.88
CA ILE A 119 14.88 2.81 8.14
C ILE A 119 15.47 1.80 9.12
N THR A 120 15.17 0.54 8.96
CA THR A 120 15.88 -0.53 9.64
C THR A 120 17.03 -0.99 8.76
N ASN A 121 18.25 -0.82 9.24
CA ASN A 121 19.48 -1.33 8.60
C ASN A 121 19.52 -2.86 8.60
#